data_7bde9c08431f84cfba0d0d7a7b9307ff
#
_entry.id   7bde9c08431f84cfba0d0d7a7b9307ff
#
_cell.length_a   1.000
_cell.length_b   1.000
_cell.length_c   1.000
_cell.angle_alpha   90.00
_cell.angle_beta   90.00
_cell.angle_gamma   90.00
#
_symmetry.space_group_name_H-M   'P 1'
#
loop_
_entity.id
_entity.type
_entity.pdbx_description
1 polymer ?
#
loop_
_entity_poly.entity_id
_entity_poly.type
_entity_poly.pdbx_seq_one_letter_code
_entity_poly.pdbx_strand_id
1 'polypeptide(L)'
;MARYAKKCGLTTSYDISGVRNAPGIFEFPSNSTFNLGWAGIGQWKDQLNPCSMMVYMGGIASGGTSVVPKLVHHTVASVDHTDRMLSTSTANRLKRMMKNNVRKTYGTRNFPGLDIYAKSGTAEVANQRPNAWFSGFIADKGHPYAFIVCVENSGTGANYAAPVANKVLQELVNE
;
A
#
# COMPACT_ATOMS: atom_id res chain seq x y z
N MET A 1 5.17 -15.21 8.80
CA MET A 1 4.67 -13.89 8.35
C MET A 1 5.77 -12.83 8.48
N ALA A 2 6.45 -12.64 9.61
CA ALA A 2 7.51 -11.62 9.78
C ALA A 2 8.58 -11.61 8.67
N ARG A 3 9.08 -12.79 8.26
CA ARG A 3 10.05 -12.91 7.16
C ARG A 3 9.52 -12.31 5.84
N TYR A 4 8.23 -12.46 5.56
CA TYR A 4 7.63 -11.90 4.34
C TYR A 4 7.37 -10.40 4.47
N ALA A 5 6.95 -9.90 5.65
CA ALA A 5 6.84 -8.47 5.88
C ALA A 5 8.18 -7.77 5.64
N LYS A 6 9.28 -8.35 6.17
CA LYS A 6 10.65 -7.86 5.91
C LYS A 6 11.02 -7.95 4.42
N LYS A 7 10.79 -9.09 3.76
CA LYS A 7 11.11 -9.29 2.34
C LYS A 7 10.33 -8.32 1.44
N CYS A 8 9.10 -7.99 1.80
CA CYS A 8 8.27 -7.04 1.06
C CYS A 8 8.58 -5.57 1.38
N GLY A 9 9.65 -5.28 2.13
CA GLY A 9 10.07 -3.93 2.45
C GLY A 9 9.21 -3.19 3.48
N LEU A 10 8.24 -3.86 4.11
CA LEU A 10 7.30 -3.24 5.05
C LEU A 10 7.97 -2.83 6.37
N THR A 11 9.11 -3.43 6.71
CA THR A 11 9.95 -3.08 7.88
C THR A 11 11.22 -2.33 7.48
N THR A 12 11.31 -1.84 6.26
CA THR A 12 12.48 -1.12 5.76
C THR A 12 12.33 0.38 6.05
N SER A 13 13.41 1.00 6.51
CA SER A 13 13.55 2.44 6.56
C SER A 13 14.18 2.91 5.25
N TYR A 14 13.43 3.63 4.44
CA TYR A 14 13.91 4.22 3.19
C TYR A 14 14.50 5.61 3.44
N ASP A 15 15.59 5.92 2.77
CA ASP A 15 16.11 7.30 2.69
C ASP A 15 15.44 8.00 1.50
N ILE A 16 14.60 8.98 1.80
CA ILE A 16 13.81 9.72 0.82
C ILE A 16 14.41 11.12 0.70
N SER A 17 15.45 11.25 -0.12
CA SER A 17 16.17 12.53 -0.31
C SER A 17 16.71 13.14 1.01
N GLY A 18 17.36 12.30 1.83
CA GLY A 18 17.93 12.71 3.12
C GLY A 18 16.97 12.64 4.31
N VAL A 19 15.69 12.33 4.08
CA VAL A 19 14.69 12.10 5.13
C VAL A 19 14.40 10.61 5.26
N ARG A 20 14.72 10.03 6.40
CA ARG A 20 14.41 8.61 6.66
C ARG A 20 13.01 8.44 7.21
N ASN A 21 12.24 7.56 6.58
CA ASN A 21 10.96 7.14 7.13
C ASN A 21 11.16 6.16 8.31
N ALA A 22 10.23 6.15 9.25
CA ALA A 22 10.19 5.12 10.29
C ALA A 22 9.88 3.75 9.66
N PRO A 23 10.54 2.65 10.07
CA PRO A 23 10.19 1.32 9.62
C PRO A 23 8.82 0.90 10.17
N GLY A 24 8.12 0.02 9.46
CA GLY A 24 6.95 -0.66 10.01
C GLY A 24 7.35 -1.68 11.09
N ILE A 25 6.44 -1.97 11.98
CA ILE A 25 6.58 -2.97 13.05
C ILE A 25 5.63 -4.13 12.77
N PHE A 26 6.14 -5.36 12.79
CA PHE A 26 5.35 -6.57 12.60
C PHE A 26 5.80 -7.61 13.61
N GLU A 27 5.01 -7.79 14.66
CA GLU A 27 5.27 -8.73 15.74
C GLU A 27 4.29 -9.91 15.67
N PHE A 28 4.82 -11.14 15.80
CA PHE A 28 4.01 -12.36 15.80
C PHE A 28 4.31 -13.15 17.08
N PRO A 29 3.46 -13.01 18.12
CA PRO A 29 3.71 -13.67 19.42
C PRO A 29 3.59 -15.18 19.30
N SER A 30 4.45 -15.91 20.02
CA SER A 30 4.41 -17.38 20.14
C SER A 30 3.61 -17.88 21.33
N ASN A 31 3.32 -16.98 22.30
CA ASN A 31 2.72 -17.33 23.59
C ASN A 31 1.21 -17.02 23.70
N SER A 32 0.58 -16.54 22.62
CA SER A 32 -0.84 -16.22 22.60
C SER A 32 -1.42 -16.45 21.22
N THR A 33 -2.26 -17.46 21.07
CA THR A 33 -2.99 -17.76 19.83
C THR A 33 -3.94 -16.61 19.44
N PHE A 34 -4.55 -15.96 20.44
CA PHE A 34 -5.42 -14.81 20.21
C PHE A 34 -4.66 -13.63 19.59
N ASN A 35 -3.54 -13.22 20.20
CA ASN A 35 -2.73 -12.12 19.68
C ASN A 35 -2.08 -12.47 18.34
N LEU A 36 -1.72 -13.75 18.13
CA LEU A 36 -1.22 -14.23 16.84
C LEU A 36 -2.28 -14.10 15.74
N GLY A 37 -3.54 -14.41 16.05
CA GLY A 37 -4.67 -14.21 15.15
C GLY A 37 -4.84 -12.73 14.77
N TRP A 38 -4.79 -11.82 15.74
CA TRP A 38 -4.87 -10.38 15.52
C TRP A 38 -3.69 -9.86 14.68
N ALA A 39 -2.46 -10.23 15.01
CA ALA A 39 -1.28 -9.88 14.20
C ALA A 39 -1.38 -10.46 12.78
N GLY A 40 -2.00 -11.64 12.63
CA GLY A 40 -2.21 -12.29 11.34
C GLY A 40 -3.10 -11.52 10.36
N ILE A 41 -3.93 -10.63 10.86
CA ILE A 41 -4.80 -9.74 10.06
C ILE A 41 -4.31 -8.27 10.02
N GLY A 42 -3.09 -8.00 10.50
CA GLY A 42 -2.50 -6.66 10.49
C GLY A 42 -3.02 -5.75 11.62
N GLN A 43 -3.32 -6.34 12.76
CA GLN A 43 -3.76 -5.66 13.98
C GLN A 43 -2.79 -5.94 15.14
N TRP A 44 -3.22 -5.72 16.37
CA TRP A 44 -2.45 -5.85 17.60
C TRP A 44 -1.32 -4.82 17.66
N LYS A 45 -0.05 -5.24 17.55
CA LYS A 45 1.12 -4.35 17.55
C LYS A 45 1.65 -4.02 16.15
N ASP A 46 0.99 -4.52 15.09
CA ASP A 46 1.43 -4.26 13.73
C ASP A 46 1.23 -2.78 13.41
N GLN A 47 2.31 -2.12 12.99
CA GLN A 47 2.33 -0.71 12.58
C GLN A 47 2.91 -0.62 11.17
N LEU A 48 2.15 0.00 10.30
CA LEU A 48 2.52 0.14 8.89
C LEU A 48 2.95 1.59 8.60
N ASN A 49 4.13 1.74 8.00
CA ASN A 49 4.53 3.02 7.43
C ASN A 49 3.88 3.19 6.03
N PRO A 50 3.14 4.29 5.78
CA PRO A 50 2.49 4.52 4.48
C PRO A 50 3.48 4.51 3.31
N CYS A 51 4.66 5.10 3.45
CA CYS A 51 5.67 5.11 2.39
C CYS A 51 6.12 3.69 2.02
N SER A 52 6.38 2.84 3.03
CA SER A 52 6.77 1.43 2.79
C SER A 52 5.66 0.65 2.08
N MET A 53 4.39 0.93 2.40
CA MET A 53 3.26 0.31 1.71
C MET A 53 3.14 0.82 0.26
N MET A 54 3.36 2.10 0.01
CA MET A 54 3.37 2.65 -1.36
C MET A 54 4.47 1.99 -2.20
N VAL A 55 5.68 1.82 -1.66
CA VAL A 55 6.79 1.11 -2.32
C VAL A 55 6.40 -0.34 -2.62
N TYR A 56 5.74 -1.03 -1.68
CA TYR A 56 5.24 -2.39 -1.89
C TYR A 56 4.17 -2.47 -2.99
N MET A 57 3.25 -1.50 -3.07
CA MET A 57 2.27 -1.41 -4.16
C MET A 57 2.95 -1.21 -5.51
N GLY A 58 3.97 -0.36 -5.58
CA GLY A 58 4.84 -0.22 -6.75
C GLY A 58 5.52 -1.52 -7.14
N GLY A 59 5.99 -2.30 -6.15
CA GLY A 59 6.57 -3.63 -6.35
C GLY A 59 5.59 -4.63 -6.95
N ILE A 60 4.33 -4.63 -6.53
CA ILE A 60 3.28 -5.44 -7.16
C ILE A 60 3.05 -4.97 -8.61
N ALA A 61 2.92 -3.67 -8.82
CA ALA A 61 2.70 -3.07 -10.14
C ALA A 61 3.81 -3.41 -11.14
N SER A 62 5.06 -3.42 -10.71
CA SER A 62 6.25 -3.60 -11.55
C SER A 62 6.74 -5.06 -11.65
N GLY A 63 5.97 -6.03 -11.14
CA GLY A 63 6.32 -7.45 -11.25
C GLY A 63 7.33 -7.95 -10.22
N GLY A 64 7.47 -7.26 -9.08
CA GLY A 64 8.17 -7.73 -7.89
C GLY A 64 9.34 -6.88 -7.39
N THR A 65 9.71 -5.82 -8.08
CA THR A 65 10.67 -4.80 -7.65
C THR A 65 10.02 -3.43 -7.69
N SER A 66 10.51 -2.47 -6.92
CA SER A 66 10.03 -1.09 -6.94
C SER A 66 11.21 -0.12 -7.01
N VAL A 67 10.91 1.16 -7.08
CA VAL A 67 11.89 2.23 -6.92
C VAL A 67 11.85 2.76 -5.48
N VAL A 68 12.99 3.25 -5.01
CA VAL A 68 13.06 4.01 -3.76
C VAL A 68 12.53 5.41 -4.04
N PRO A 69 11.53 5.90 -3.28
CA PRO A 69 10.96 7.22 -3.51
C PRO A 69 11.98 8.35 -3.35
N LYS A 70 11.80 9.42 -4.10
CA LYS A 70 12.58 10.67 -3.98
C LYS A 70 11.59 11.83 -3.81
N LEU A 71 11.93 12.83 -2.99
CA LEU A 71 11.14 14.04 -2.79
C LEU A 71 11.58 15.17 -3.74
N VAL A 72 12.83 15.16 -4.17
CA VAL A 72 13.39 16.21 -5.00
C VAL A 72 13.54 15.70 -6.44
N HIS A 73 12.80 16.33 -7.34
CA HIS A 73 12.89 16.08 -8.77
C HIS A 73 14.11 16.83 -9.35
N HIS A 74 14.73 16.30 -10.39
CA HIS A 74 15.90 16.87 -11.11
C HIS A 74 17.27 16.79 -10.42
N THR A 75 17.40 16.26 -9.21
CA THR A 75 18.72 16.13 -8.54
C THR A 75 19.32 14.73 -8.64
N VAL A 76 18.63 13.79 -9.31
CA VAL A 76 19.00 12.37 -9.25
C VAL A 76 19.57 11.90 -10.58
N ALA A 77 20.83 11.56 -10.60
CA ALA A 77 21.49 10.94 -11.77
C ALA A 77 21.11 9.45 -11.96
N SER A 78 20.54 8.80 -10.92
CA SER A 78 20.17 7.38 -10.96
C SER A 78 18.89 7.12 -10.19
N VAL A 79 18.14 6.10 -10.62
CA VAL A 79 16.98 5.58 -9.93
C VAL A 79 17.40 4.38 -9.10
N ASP A 80 17.28 4.47 -7.78
CA ASP A 80 17.55 3.37 -6.87
C ASP A 80 16.37 2.38 -6.88
N HIS A 81 16.67 1.11 -7.08
CA HIS A 81 15.68 0.04 -7.05
C HIS A 81 15.73 -0.73 -5.73
N THR A 82 14.60 -1.24 -5.31
CA THR A 82 14.52 -2.17 -4.17
C THR A 82 15.05 -3.55 -4.58
N ASP A 83 15.43 -4.35 -3.59
CA ASP A 83 15.57 -5.79 -3.79
C ASP A 83 14.26 -6.40 -4.26
N ARG A 84 14.33 -7.58 -4.88
CA ARG A 84 13.14 -8.29 -5.33
C ARG A 84 12.29 -8.77 -4.16
N MET A 85 11.13 -8.14 -4.00
CA MET A 85 10.13 -8.43 -2.95
C MET A 85 9.35 -9.70 -3.26
N LEU A 86 8.93 -9.85 -4.52
CA LEU A 86 8.02 -10.89 -5.01
C LEU A 86 8.56 -11.51 -6.30
N SER A 87 8.19 -12.78 -6.56
CA SER A 87 8.32 -13.32 -7.90
C SER A 87 7.31 -12.64 -8.84
N THR A 88 7.63 -12.57 -10.13
CA THR A 88 6.73 -12.03 -11.15
C THR A 88 5.37 -12.75 -11.17
N SER A 89 5.38 -14.08 -10.98
CA SER A 89 4.14 -14.87 -10.91
C SER A 89 3.27 -14.48 -9.71
N THR A 90 3.89 -14.26 -8.53
CA THR A 90 3.18 -13.79 -7.32
C THR A 90 2.62 -12.39 -7.51
N ALA A 91 3.41 -11.46 -8.05
CA ALA A 91 2.96 -10.10 -8.35
C ALA A 91 1.75 -10.12 -9.30
N ASN A 92 1.79 -10.92 -10.36
CA ASN A 92 0.67 -11.05 -11.31
C ASN A 92 -0.58 -11.67 -10.67
N ARG A 93 -0.43 -12.59 -9.72
CA ARG A 93 -1.59 -13.11 -8.95
C ARG A 93 -2.21 -12.01 -8.08
N LEU A 94 -1.40 -11.24 -7.38
CA LEU A 94 -1.87 -10.12 -6.56
C LEU A 94 -2.57 -9.06 -7.42
N LYS A 95 -2.04 -8.69 -8.57
CA LYS A 95 -2.70 -7.80 -9.53
C LYS A 95 -4.12 -8.29 -9.87
N ARG A 96 -4.27 -9.56 -10.25
CA ARG A 96 -5.59 -10.12 -10.57
C ARG A 96 -6.56 -10.05 -9.39
N MET A 97 -6.08 -10.36 -8.17
CA MET A 97 -6.89 -10.29 -6.96
C MET A 97 -7.32 -8.84 -6.65
N MET A 98 -6.39 -7.89 -6.73
CA MET A 98 -6.67 -6.47 -6.49
C MET A 98 -7.63 -5.89 -7.54
N LYS A 99 -7.46 -6.24 -8.82
CA LYS A 99 -8.41 -5.89 -9.88
C LYS A 99 -9.81 -6.45 -9.62
N ASN A 100 -9.87 -7.70 -9.16
CA ASN A 100 -11.15 -8.33 -8.80
C ASN A 100 -11.82 -7.62 -7.61
N ASN A 101 -11.06 -7.17 -6.61
CA ASN A 101 -11.60 -6.36 -5.51
C ASN A 101 -12.28 -5.08 -6.03
N VAL A 102 -11.63 -4.37 -6.96
CA VAL A 102 -12.23 -3.17 -7.56
C VAL A 102 -13.53 -3.53 -8.27
N ARG A 103 -13.53 -4.58 -9.08
CA ARG A 103 -14.72 -5.00 -9.84
C ARG A 103 -15.88 -5.46 -8.96
N LYS A 104 -15.60 -6.23 -7.92
CA LYS A 104 -16.62 -6.96 -7.15
C LYS A 104 -17.01 -6.28 -5.84
N THR A 105 -16.05 -5.57 -5.21
CA THR A 105 -16.24 -5.01 -3.86
C THR A 105 -16.41 -3.50 -3.88
N TYR A 106 -15.53 -2.78 -4.60
CA TYR A 106 -15.55 -1.31 -4.57
C TYR A 106 -16.41 -0.69 -5.68
N GLY A 107 -16.63 -1.42 -6.79
CA GLY A 107 -17.38 -0.94 -7.95
C GLY A 107 -16.52 -0.08 -8.89
N THR A 108 -16.39 -0.51 -10.14
CA THR A 108 -15.59 0.21 -11.17
C THR A 108 -16.13 1.60 -11.45
N ARG A 109 -17.44 1.82 -11.32
CA ARG A 109 -18.09 3.13 -11.51
C ARG A 109 -17.62 4.21 -10.53
N ASN A 110 -17.04 3.81 -9.39
CA ASN A 110 -16.49 4.73 -8.39
C ASN A 110 -15.08 5.24 -8.77
N PHE A 111 -14.50 4.70 -9.85
CA PHE A 111 -13.18 5.04 -10.38
C PHE A 111 -13.25 5.19 -11.89
N PRO A 112 -14.02 6.16 -12.41
CA PRO A 112 -14.25 6.30 -13.86
C PRO A 112 -12.93 6.58 -14.60
N GLY A 113 -12.71 5.90 -15.71
CA GLY A 113 -11.51 6.08 -16.54
C GLY A 113 -10.21 5.48 -15.99
N LEU A 114 -10.17 5.03 -14.73
CA LEU A 114 -8.94 4.52 -14.10
C LEU A 114 -8.79 3.00 -14.24
N ASP A 115 -7.64 2.55 -14.73
CA ASP A 115 -7.23 1.13 -14.65
C ASP A 115 -6.64 0.83 -13.26
N ILE A 116 -7.47 0.90 -12.22
CA ILE A 116 -7.09 0.83 -10.81
C ILE A 116 -7.07 -0.61 -10.28
N TYR A 117 -6.09 -0.87 -9.42
CA TYR A 117 -5.85 -2.10 -8.66
C TYR A 117 -5.71 -1.74 -7.19
N ALA A 118 -6.59 -2.19 -6.32
CA ALA A 118 -6.62 -1.68 -4.95
C ALA A 118 -7.05 -2.70 -3.89
N LYS A 119 -6.70 -2.39 -2.65
CA LYS A 119 -7.15 -3.07 -1.43
C LYS A 119 -7.45 -2.04 -0.34
N SER A 120 -8.63 -2.16 0.26
CA SER A 120 -9.02 -1.40 1.46
C SER A 120 -8.48 -2.05 2.73
N GLY A 121 -8.23 -1.24 3.73
CA GLY A 121 -7.97 -1.66 5.11
C GLY A 121 -8.85 -0.88 6.08
N THR A 122 -9.14 -1.50 7.21
CA THR A 122 -9.83 -0.87 8.34
C THR A 122 -9.06 -1.27 9.58
N ALA A 123 -8.29 -0.34 10.13
CA ALA A 123 -7.46 -0.59 11.29
C ALA A 123 -8.17 -0.09 12.56
N GLU A 124 -8.52 -1.01 13.44
CA GLU A 124 -9.19 -0.67 14.70
C GLU A 124 -8.25 0.10 15.63
N VAL A 125 -8.78 1.13 16.26
CA VAL A 125 -8.09 1.96 17.24
C VAL A 125 -8.89 1.94 18.55
N ALA A 126 -8.22 1.67 19.68
CA ALA A 126 -8.89 1.59 20.97
C ALA A 126 -9.64 2.89 21.29
N ASN A 127 -10.91 2.77 21.64
CA ASN A 127 -11.81 3.88 22.02
C ASN A 127 -11.98 4.98 20.94
N GLN A 128 -11.69 4.68 19.68
CA GLN A 128 -11.86 5.62 18.57
C GLN A 128 -12.50 4.92 17.37
N ARG A 129 -12.89 5.70 16.35
CA ARG A 129 -13.29 5.12 15.08
C ARG A 129 -12.05 4.54 14.38
N PRO A 130 -12.21 3.46 13.61
CA PRO A 130 -11.09 2.87 12.88
C PRO A 130 -10.40 3.85 11.92
N ASN A 131 -9.13 3.62 11.66
CA ASN A 131 -8.41 4.27 10.57
C ASN A 131 -8.76 3.60 9.24
N ALA A 132 -9.21 4.39 8.29
CA ALA A 132 -9.55 3.94 6.94
C ALA A 132 -8.32 3.95 6.04
N TRP A 133 -8.00 2.82 5.42
CA TRP A 133 -6.86 2.68 4.51
C TRP A 133 -7.32 2.27 3.12
N PHE A 134 -6.70 2.85 2.10
CA PHE A 134 -6.87 2.41 0.72
C PHE A 134 -5.56 2.54 -0.03
N SER A 135 -5.05 1.43 -0.55
CA SER A 135 -3.76 1.38 -1.23
C SER A 135 -3.83 0.59 -2.52
N GLY A 136 -2.98 0.95 -3.47
CA GLY A 136 -2.96 0.30 -4.76
C GLY A 136 -2.09 1.00 -5.78
N PHE A 137 -2.44 0.81 -7.03
CA PHE A 137 -1.80 1.46 -8.17
C PHE A 137 -2.76 1.57 -9.34
N ILE A 138 -2.49 2.48 -10.25
CA ILE A 138 -3.09 2.54 -11.58
C ILE A 138 -2.07 2.04 -12.60
N ALA A 139 -2.56 1.27 -13.58
CA ALA A 139 -1.72 0.63 -14.59
C ALA A 139 -1.80 1.32 -15.95
N ASP A 140 -2.23 2.57 -15.97
CA ASP A 140 -2.21 3.39 -17.16
C ASP A 140 -0.77 3.63 -17.61
N LYS A 141 -0.51 3.49 -18.92
CA LYS A 141 0.84 3.68 -19.49
C LYS A 141 1.34 5.12 -19.37
N GLY A 142 0.44 6.09 -19.38
CA GLY A 142 0.76 7.51 -19.21
C GLY A 142 0.98 7.89 -17.75
N HIS A 143 0.31 7.19 -16.82
CA HIS A 143 0.24 7.58 -15.40
C HIS A 143 0.40 6.37 -14.47
N PRO A 144 1.60 5.76 -14.41
CA PRO A 144 1.83 4.54 -13.62
C PRO A 144 2.06 4.87 -12.14
N TYR A 145 1.03 5.32 -11.44
CA TYR A 145 1.13 5.74 -10.05
C TYR A 145 0.80 4.61 -9.07
N ALA A 146 1.65 4.41 -8.06
CA ALA A 146 1.30 3.71 -6.83
C ALA A 146 0.83 4.71 -5.78
N PHE A 147 -0.17 4.34 -4.99
CA PHE A 147 -0.77 5.25 -4.01
C PHE A 147 -1.09 4.56 -2.69
N ILE A 148 -1.19 5.37 -1.65
CA ILE A 148 -1.76 5.00 -0.36
C ILE A 148 -2.50 6.20 0.22
N VAL A 149 -3.67 5.93 0.79
CA VAL A 149 -4.48 6.90 1.54
C VAL A 149 -4.78 6.32 2.91
N CYS A 150 -4.58 7.12 3.93
CA CYS A 150 -5.03 6.87 5.30
C CYS A 150 -5.88 8.04 5.75
N VAL A 151 -7.08 7.74 6.25
CA VAL A 151 -7.93 8.74 6.93
C VAL A 151 -8.14 8.25 8.36
N GLU A 152 -7.53 8.95 9.30
CA GLU A 152 -7.57 8.56 10.70
C GLU A 152 -8.96 8.76 11.29
N ASN A 153 -9.33 7.90 12.23
CA ASN A 153 -10.56 8.00 13.03
C ASN A 153 -11.84 8.21 12.21
N SER A 154 -11.90 7.64 11.01
CA SER A 154 -12.99 7.91 10.05
C SER A 154 -13.94 6.74 9.85
N GLY A 155 -13.43 5.49 9.83
CA GLY A 155 -14.24 4.30 9.61
C GLY A 155 -13.61 3.31 8.62
N THR A 156 -14.36 2.81 7.63
CA THR A 156 -13.87 1.78 6.71
C THR A 156 -13.11 2.36 5.51
N GLY A 157 -12.09 1.65 5.04
CA GLY A 157 -11.27 2.10 3.91
C GLY A 157 -12.08 2.30 2.63
N ALA A 158 -13.05 1.44 2.36
CA ALA A 158 -13.89 1.56 1.17
C ALA A 158 -14.77 2.82 1.17
N ASN A 159 -15.26 3.25 2.35
CA ASN A 159 -16.19 4.36 2.45
C ASN A 159 -15.51 5.72 2.62
N TYR A 160 -14.31 5.76 3.21
CA TYR A 160 -13.64 7.02 3.54
C TYR A 160 -12.35 7.24 2.78
N ALA A 161 -11.46 6.25 2.70
CA ALA A 161 -10.18 6.40 2.01
C ALA A 161 -10.28 6.22 0.48
N ALA A 162 -11.15 5.34 0.00
CA ALA A 162 -11.30 5.11 -1.44
C ALA A 162 -11.82 6.34 -2.22
N PRO A 163 -12.82 7.11 -1.73
CA PRO A 163 -13.26 8.35 -2.39
C PRO A 163 -12.15 9.41 -2.45
N VAL A 164 -11.31 9.52 -1.40
CA VAL A 164 -10.16 10.43 -1.39
C VAL A 164 -9.15 10.00 -2.45
N ALA A 165 -8.81 8.71 -2.50
CA ALA A 165 -7.93 8.16 -3.52
C ALA A 165 -8.45 8.45 -4.93
N ASN A 166 -9.75 8.23 -5.18
CA ASN A 166 -10.33 8.52 -6.50
C ASN A 166 -10.16 9.98 -6.89
N LYS A 167 -10.49 10.92 -6.01
CA LYS A 167 -10.35 12.36 -6.30
C LYS A 167 -8.92 12.73 -6.67
N VAL A 168 -7.94 12.31 -5.86
CA VAL A 168 -6.53 12.60 -6.13
C VAL A 168 -6.07 11.97 -7.45
N LEU A 169 -6.43 10.71 -7.70
CA LEU A 169 -6.02 10.02 -8.92
C LEU A 169 -6.68 10.62 -10.17
N GLN A 170 -7.92 11.10 -10.09
CA GLN A 170 -8.59 11.80 -11.21
C GLN A 170 -7.85 13.09 -11.58
N GLU A 171 -7.43 13.89 -10.60
CA GLU A 171 -6.64 15.09 -10.85
C GLU A 171 -5.30 14.75 -11.51
N LEU A 172 -4.57 13.75 -10.96
CA LEU A 172 -3.25 13.36 -11.48
C LEU A 172 -3.26 12.78 -12.90
N VAL A 173 -4.36 12.23 -13.39
CA VAL A 173 -4.44 11.70 -14.77
C VAL A 173 -5.02 12.70 -15.76
N ASN A 174 -5.59 13.82 -15.29
CA ASN A 174 -6.14 14.88 -16.10
C ASN A 174 -5.20 16.09 -16.25
N GLU A 175 -4.06 16.11 -15.52
CA GLU A 175 -2.96 17.05 -15.72
C GLU A 175 -2.11 16.67 -16.94
#